data_927abe14768784e9d62f9468cdb80123
#
_entry.id   927abe14768784e9d62f9468cdb80123
#
_cell.length_a   1.000
_cell.length_b   1.000
_cell.length_c   1.000
_cell.angle_alpha   90.00
_cell.angle_beta   90.00
_cell.angle_gamma   90.00
#
_symmetry.space_group_name_H-M   'P 1'
#
loop_
_entity.id
_entity.type
_entity.pdbx_description
1 polymer ?
#
loop_
_entity_poly.entity_id
_entity_poly.type
_entity_poly.pdbx_seq_one_letter_code
_entity_poly.pdbx_strand_id
1 'polypeptide(L)'
;RPTHRFPLLAGCLVLLASFATLAQTPAGSAERGKQLTYTCQGCHGVTGYKNAYPSYHVPKITGQSPEYVINALTEYRKGTRKHPTMQAQGQSFSEQDIADIAAYLSSLKK
;
A
#
# COMPACT_ATOMS: atom_id res chain seq x y z
N ARG A 1 -57.69 41.88 25.60
CA ARG A 1 -57.57 40.70 24.76
C ARG A 1 -56.16 40.14 24.91
N PRO A 2 -55.98 38.85 25.32
CA PRO A 2 -54.66 38.26 25.35
C PRO A 2 -54.22 37.97 23.94
N THR A 3 -53.14 38.61 23.52
CA THR A 3 -52.46 38.29 22.25
C THR A 3 -51.56 37.07 22.47
N HIS A 4 -51.98 35.97 21.97
CA HIS A 4 -51.12 34.74 21.95
C HIS A 4 -49.97 34.96 20.98
N ARG A 5 -48.80 35.26 21.52
CA ARG A 5 -47.56 35.19 20.76
C ARG A 5 -47.08 33.75 20.72
N PHE A 6 -47.17 33.10 19.58
CA PHE A 6 -46.51 31.82 19.33
C PHE A 6 -45.00 32.04 19.21
N PRO A 7 -44.18 31.34 19.95
CA PRO A 7 -42.75 31.35 19.70
C PRO A 7 -42.45 30.54 18.45
N LEU A 8 -41.86 31.19 17.48
CA LEU A 8 -41.25 30.54 16.30
C LEU A 8 -40.07 29.70 16.81
N LEU A 9 -40.28 28.40 16.90
CA LEU A 9 -39.17 27.43 17.08
C LEU A 9 -38.37 27.39 15.77
N ALA A 10 -37.27 28.13 15.76
CA ALA A 10 -36.25 28.02 14.73
C ALA A 10 -35.57 26.68 14.90
N GLY A 11 -35.97 25.67 14.13
CA GLY A 11 -35.28 24.38 14.05
C GLY A 11 -33.94 24.58 13.37
N CYS A 12 -32.85 24.55 14.17
CA CYS A 12 -31.50 24.41 13.64
C CYS A 12 -31.35 23.00 13.05
N LEU A 13 -31.46 22.91 11.73
CA LEU A 13 -31.13 21.71 10.99
C LEU A 13 -29.60 21.58 10.97
N VAL A 14 -29.03 20.83 11.91
CA VAL A 14 -27.61 20.47 11.91
C VAL A 14 -27.38 19.44 10.83
N LEU A 15 -26.92 19.89 9.67
CA LEU A 15 -26.42 19.02 8.61
C LEU A 15 -25.12 18.40 9.10
N LEU A 16 -25.21 17.16 9.59
CA LEU A 16 -24.04 16.31 9.84
C LEU A 16 -23.45 15.92 8.49
N ALA A 17 -22.49 16.69 8.02
CA ALA A 17 -21.67 16.32 6.90
C ALA A 17 -20.77 15.15 7.34
N SER A 18 -21.17 13.93 6.99
CA SER A 18 -20.32 12.76 7.15
C SER A 18 -19.16 12.86 6.17
N PHE A 19 -18.01 13.32 6.65
CA PHE A 19 -16.77 13.21 5.88
C PHE A 19 -16.36 11.74 5.87
N ALA A 20 -16.60 11.07 4.74
CA ALA A 20 -16.00 9.78 4.48
C ALA A 20 -14.48 9.99 4.38
N THR A 21 -13.73 9.62 5.41
CA THR A 21 -12.28 9.57 5.35
C THR A 21 -11.89 8.41 4.44
N LEU A 22 -11.49 8.72 3.22
CA LEU A 22 -10.85 7.75 2.34
C LEU A 22 -9.53 7.34 3.00
N ALA A 23 -9.38 6.04 3.27
CA ALA A 23 -8.13 5.49 3.74
C ALA A 23 -7.07 5.72 2.66
N GLN A 24 -6.11 6.61 2.92
CA GLN A 24 -5.01 6.88 2.01
C GLN A 24 -3.89 5.87 2.24
N THR A 25 -3.28 5.41 1.14
CA THR A 25 -2.05 4.64 1.20
C THR A 25 -0.96 5.50 1.85
N PRO A 26 -0.22 4.98 2.84
CA PRO A 26 0.85 5.75 3.47
C PRO A 26 1.93 6.13 2.46
N ALA A 27 2.55 7.30 2.64
CA ALA A 27 3.71 7.70 1.86
C ALA A 27 4.89 6.77 2.15
N GLY A 28 5.60 6.33 1.10
CA GLY A 28 6.74 5.42 1.20
C GLY A 28 8.08 6.14 1.26
N SER A 29 9.01 5.57 2.04
CA SER A 29 10.41 5.96 2.10
C SER A 29 11.28 5.01 1.27
N ALA A 30 11.90 5.50 0.21
CA ALA A 30 12.79 4.69 -0.63
C ALA A 30 14.04 4.20 0.13
N GLU A 31 14.55 4.99 1.07
CA GLU A 31 15.70 4.61 1.89
C GLU A 31 15.37 3.39 2.78
N ARG A 32 14.24 3.44 3.46
CA ARG A 32 13.76 2.31 4.25
C ARG A 32 13.40 1.11 3.36
N GLY A 33 12.79 1.35 2.22
CA GLY A 33 12.47 0.32 1.23
C GLY A 33 13.70 -0.42 0.72
N LYS A 34 14.81 0.28 0.55
CA LYS A 34 16.11 -0.35 0.21
C LYS A 34 16.54 -1.39 1.23
N GLN A 35 16.37 -1.09 2.51
CA GLN A 35 16.69 -2.03 3.59
C GLN A 35 15.73 -3.23 3.59
N LEU A 36 14.44 -2.98 3.41
CA LEU A 36 13.40 -4.00 3.44
C LEU A 36 13.47 -4.97 2.26
N THR A 37 13.97 -4.54 1.11
CA THR A 37 14.12 -5.39 -0.10
C THR A 37 15.28 -6.38 -0.02
N TYR A 38 15.98 -6.44 1.09
CA TYR A 38 17.04 -7.44 1.32
C TYR A 38 16.55 -8.86 1.01
N THR A 39 15.34 -9.21 1.44
CA THR A 39 14.77 -10.54 1.19
C THR A 39 14.31 -10.76 -0.25
N CYS A 40 14.27 -9.72 -1.07
CA CYS A 40 13.87 -9.80 -2.48
C CYS A 40 15.05 -10.03 -3.42
N GLN A 41 16.23 -9.60 -3.02
CA GLN A 41 17.43 -9.49 -3.87
C GLN A 41 17.87 -10.81 -4.49
N GLY A 42 17.92 -11.88 -3.70
CA GLY A 42 18.46 -13.17 -4.14
C GLY A 42 17.58 -13.89 -5.16
N CYS A 43 16.30 -13.59 -5.21
CA CYS A 43 15.35 -14.17 -6.17
C CYS A 43 15.07 -13.23 -7.34
N HIS A 44 14.83 -11.97 -7.08
CA HIS A 44 14.40 -10.99 -8.09
C HIS A 44 15.55 -10.20 -8.74
N GLY A 45 16.78 -10.41 -8.31
CA GLY A 45 17.94 -9.76 -8.89
C GLY A 45 17.99 -8.24 -8.67
N VAL A 46 17.43 -7.74 -7.58
CA VAL A 46 17.41 -6.31 -7.25
C VAL A 46 18.83 -5.80 -7.05
N THR A 47 19.18 -4.68 -7.68
CA THR A 47 20.48 -3.98 -7.58
C THR A 47 21.71 -4.85 -7.89
N GLY A 48 21.61 -5.68 -8.93
CA GLY A 48 22.72 -6.46 -9.46
C GLY A 48 22.91 -7.85 -8.85
N TYR A 49 22.11 -8.23 -7.87
CA TYR A 49 22.08 -9.60 -7.39
C TYR A 49 21.47 -10.53 -8.44
N LYS A 50 22.06 -11.69 -8.61
CA LYS A 50 21.55 -12.73 -9.50
C LYS A 50 20.68 -13.69 -8.70
N ASN A 51 19.68 -14.26 -9.39
CA ASN A 51 18.90 -15.35 -8.80
C ASN A 51 19.81 -16.54 -8.49
N ALA A 52 19.77 -16.99 -7.23
CA ALA A 52 20.53 -18.15 -6.78
C ALA A 52 20.05 -19.47 -7.45
N TYR A 53 18.83 -19.47 -7.99
CA TYR A 53 18.22 -20.59 -8.67
C TYR A 53 17.96 -20.21 -10.14
N PRO A 54 18.95 -20.37 -11.04
CA PRO A 54 18.85 -19.84 -12.41
C PRO A 54 17.74 -20.44 -13.26
N SER A 55 17.25 -21.63 -12.92
CA SER A 55 16.10 -22.26 -13.58
C SER A 55 14.74 -21.86 -13.01
N TYR A 56 14.71 -21.09 -11.92
CA TYR A 56 13.49 -20.62 -11.30
C TYR A 56 13.10 -19.25 -11.85
N HIS A 57 11.99 -19.20 -12.57
CA HIS A 57 11.53 -17.98 -13.21
C HIS A 57 10.82 -17.07 -12.22
N VAL A 58 11.41 -15.91 -11.97
CA VAL A 58 10.82 -14.85 -11.16
C VAL A 58 10.74 -13.55 -11.97
N PRO A 59 9.70 -12.74 -11.78
CA PRO A 59 9.56 -11.49 -12.53
C PRO A 59 10.58 -10.45 -12.06
N LYS A 60 10.95 -9.57 -12.99
CA LYS A 60 11.71 -8.37 -12.70
C LYS A 60 10.81 -7.37 -11.97
N ILE A 61 11.24 -6.91 -10.81
CA ILE A 61 10.43 -6.03 -9.95
C ILE A 61 10.94 -4.59 -9.89
N THR A 62 12.11 -4.30 -10.45
CA THR A 62 12.66 -2.95 -10.51
C THR A 62 11.99 -2.10 -11.58
N GLY A 63 11.77 -0.82 -11.30
CA GLY A 63 11.18 0.12 -12.26
C GLY A 63 9.69 -0.08 -12.53
N GLN A 64 9.00 -0.82 -11.69
CA GLN A 64 7.54 -0.94 -11.70
C GLN A 64 6.90 0.31 -11.09
N SER A 65 5.63 0.59 -11.43
CA SER A 65 4.92 1.68 -10.77
C SER A 65 4.72 1.39 -9.28
N PRO A 66 4.73 2.42 -8.40
CA PRO A 66 4.50 2.21 -6.98
C PRO A 66 3.16 1.55 -6.70
N GLU A 67 2.12 1.95 -7.42
CA GLU A 67 0.77 1.40 -7.28
C GLU A 67 0.74 -0.10 -7.60
N TYR A 68 1.44 -0.52 -8.65
CA TYR A 68 1.51 -1.93 -9.01
C TYR A 68 2.18 -2.76 -7.92
N VAL A 69 3.31 -2.29 -7.39
CA VAL A 69 4.05 -2.99 -6.32
C VAL A 69 3.20 -3.09 -5.06
N ILE A 70 2.55 -2.00 -4.67
CA ILE A 70 1.66 -1.97 -3.50
C ILE A 70 0.52 -2.97 -3.68
N ASN A 71 -0.16 -2.95 -4.81
CA ASN A 71 -1.27 -3.84 -5.08
C ASN A 71 -0.83 -5.31 -5.09
N ALA A 72 0.26 -5.63 -5.78
CA ALA A 72 0.77 -6.99 -5.86
C ALA A 72 1.15 -7.56 -4.48
N LEU A 73 1.91 -6.83 -3.68
CA LEU A 73 2.30 -7.27 -2.34
C LEU A 73 1.11 -7.35 -1.39
N THR A 74 0.17 -6.43 -1.49
CA THR A 74 -1.07 -6.46 -0.70
C THR A 74 -1.92 -7.67 -1.03
N GLU A 75 -2.06 -8.02 -2.30
CA GLU A 75 -2.80 -9.20 -2.75
C GLU A 75 -2.13 -10.51 -2.31
N TYR A 76 -0.81 -10.58 -2.35
CA TYR A 76 -0.08 -11.71 -1.77
C TYR A 76 -0.29 -11.82 -0.27
N ARG A 77 -0.22 -10.68 0.44
CA ARG A 77 -0.46 -10.63 1.89
C ARG A 77 -1.85 -11.12 2.27
N LYS A 78 -2.86 -10.76 1.49
CA LYS A 78 -4.26 -11.19 1.69
C LYS A 78 -4.53 -12.63 1.23
N GLY A 79 -3.63 -13.23 0.45
CA GLY A 79 -3.82 -14.54 -0.14
C GLY A 79 -4.73 -14.57 -1.38
N THR A 80 -5.11 -13.42 -1.92
CA THR A 80 -5.90 -13.31 -3.16
C THR A 80 -5.08 -13.60 -4.40
N ARG A 81 -3.79 -13.28 -4.36
CA ARG A 81 -2.83 -13.68 -5.39
C ARG A 81 -2.06 -14.91 -4.92
N LYS A 82 -2.12 -15.98 -5.71
CA LYS A 82 -1.62 -17.30 -5.31
C LYS A 82 -0.15 -17.52 -5.67
N HIS A 83 0.71 -17.52 -4.68
CA HIS A 83 2.11 -17.95 -4.76
C HIS A 83 2.62 -18.13 -3.32
N PRO A 84 2.82 -19.35 -2.84
CA PRO A 84 3.13 -19.58 -1.41
C PRO A 84 4.34 -18.81 -0.89
N THR A 85 5.42 -18.74 -1.66
CA THR A 85 6.63 -17.99 -1.28
C THR A 85 6.37 -16.48 -1.21
N MET A 86 5.69 -15.92 -2.22
CA MET A 86 5.37 -14.49 -2.22
C MET A 86 4.29 -14.14 -1.21
N GLN A 87 3.38 -15.05 -0.90
CA GLN A 87 2.42 -14.86 0.19
C GLN A 87 3.15 -14.74 1.54
N ALA A 88 4.12 -15.61 1.80
CA ALA A 88 4.94 -15.53 3.02
C ALA A 88 5.72 -14.20 3.09
N GLN A 89 6.28 -13.75 1.97
CA GLN A 89 6.94 -12.44 1.88
C GLN A 89 5.96 -11.30 2.17
N GLY A 90 4.82 -11.28 1.49
CA GLY A 90 3.79 -10.25 1.69
C GLY A 90 3.27 -10.17 3.12
N GLN A 91 3.08 -11.31 3.76
CA GLN A 91 2.64 -11.41 5.15
C GLN A 91 3.67 -10.92 6.16
N SER A 92 4.93 -10.89 5.81
CA SER A 92 6.01 -10.39 6.68
C SER A 92 6.09 -8.86 6.72
N PHE A 93 5.38 -8.16 5.86
CA PHE A 93 5.43 -6.71 5.73
C PHE A 93 4.14 -6.04 6.19
N SER A 94 4.28 -4.89 6.89
CA SER A 94 3.18 -4.00 7.19
C SER A 94 2.77 -3.19 5.94
N GLU A 95 1.65 -2.47 5.99
CA GLU A 95 1.26 -1.53 4.92
C GLU A 95 2.34 -0.47 4.68
N GLN A 96 2.94 0.06 5.74
CA GLN A 96 4.03 1.03 5.62
C GLN A 96 5.25 0.40 4.96
N ASP A 97 5.63 -0.81 5.35
CA ASP A 97 6.75 -1.52 4.73
C ASP A 97 6.50 -1.72 3.23
N ILE A 98 5.30 -2.09 2.83
CA ILE A 98 4.93 -2.24 1.43
C ILE A 98 5.04 -0.92 0.67
N ALA A 99 4.59 0.20 1.27
CA ALA A 99 4.74 1.52 0.68
C ALA A 99 6.22 1.91 0.51
N ASP A 100 7.05 1.62 1.49
CA ASP A 100 8.48 1.88 1.45
C ASP A 100 9.19 1.05 0.37
N ILE A 101 8.87 -0.23 0.29
CA ILE A 101 9.37 -1.14 -0.76
C ILE A 101 8.97 -0.62 -2.15
N ALA A 102 7.72 -0.23 -2.31
CA ALA A 102 7.21 0.30 -3.58
C ALA A 102 7.95 1.59 -3.98
N ALA A 103 8.18 2.50 -3.05
CA ALA A 103 8.93 3.73 -3.29
C ALA A 103 10.36 3.44 -3.76
N TYR A 104 11.02 2.46 -3.15
CA TYR A 104 12.37 2.08 -3.55
C TYR A 104 12.41 1.39 -4.92
N LEU A 105 11.62 0.35 -5.12
CA LEU A 105 11.63 -0.41 -6.37
C LEU A 105 11.26 0.44 -7.59
N SER A 106 10.30 1.35 -7.44
CA SER A 106 9.90 2.26 -8.50
C SER A 106 10.96 3.31 -8.83
N SER A 107 11.85 3.63 -7.90
CA SER A 107 12.96 4.57 -8.11
C SER A 107 14.12 3.97 -8.92
N LEU A 108 14.16 2.65 -9.05
CA LEU A 108 15.21 1.94 -9.76
C LEU A 108 14.91 1.91 -11.27
N LYS A 109 15.98 1.84 -12.06
CA LYS A 109 15.82 1.64 -13.51
C LYS A 109 15.29 0.23 -13.83
N LYS A 110 14.53 0.15 -14.90
CA LYS A 110 14.07 -1.14 -15.46
C LYS A 110 15.24 -1.97 -15.96
#